data_191fdd492a1f1932ca960aa26a325332
#
_entry.id   191fdd492a1f1932ca960aa26a325332
#
_cell.length_a   1.000
_cell.length_b   1.000
_cell.length_c   1.000
_cell.angle_alpha   90.00
_cell.angle_beta   90.00
_cell.angle_gamma   90.00
#
_symmetry.space_group_name_H-M   'P 1'
#
loop_
_entity.id
_entity.type
_entity.pdbx_description
1 polymer ?
#
loop_
_entity_poly.entity_id
_entity_poly.type
_entity_poly.pdbx_seq_one_letter_code
_entity_poly.pdbx_strand_id
1 'polypeptide(L)'
;VDAIATTGVDRIEVARGAGASLIAPEAIGGTVNIITKEAYENTASFDFAKGSHDFTAMKGMATGISEDGKTGMTFIGQYDKQDQEDHDENGVSEAPFIENLSFTTLLTQDISDSSNVQIRLSKVQSEIFGGPIIGEEVSSIGEALASFDNQASEHLFEDDDVRKQYIGKAWETTEWVDTSRDEAYVKLLTEMSDYTIAEFAVSYASHIQDSFYEGIDYQAEDTMWYARGKIDMELSDQHFITFGVDTRREEMRSSTDALEAVAAYQSDAFDYDTVGAFIQDTWTPIDELEIAIAMRIDKITADFVDPEKVGTEIDEVFFAPRLDLRYFHTDELTSRFSTGRGYRAPLSFFETDHGILDAELGYQIDIDSLEESLSASYSLNYDSEVLAITASIAHSTVDNLASLEEGSDGVPLLTQLEGNASVTTFDVAVGYNITENFTVNIGLEKFDYDDAFKSSYAIAPVEERASLELQYEKDNLKVFWSTVWFGEKNLSDYGYEGYNKLNDTSTVKTLVGKSFSTSDIKVQYQLNQHTKIYAGVSNVFEETQIDSGDTPLFYDANGGYDVAYIYGSLHGREMYAGIEFKL
;
A
#
# COMPACT_ATOMS: atom_id res chain seq x y z
N VAL A 1 5.20 0.19 1.37
CA VAL A 1 5.31 -1.26 1.12
C VAL A 1 6.64 -1.59 0.44
N ASP A 2 7.14 -0.72 -0.44
CA ASP A 2 8.33 -0.97 -1.28
C ASP A 2 9.65 -1.08 -0.49
N ALA A 3 9.74 -0.42 0.66
CA ALA A 3 10.87 -0.50 1.56
C ALA A 3 10.90 -1.75 2.47
N ILE A 4 9.90 -2.65 2.38
CA ILE A 4 9.87 -3.88 3.18
C ILE A 4 10.80 -4.93 2.57
N ALA A 5 11.76 -5.42 3.38
CA ALA A 5 12.72 -6.44 2.97
C ALA A 5 12.05 -7.78 2.62
N THR A 6 11.84 -8.05 1.34
CA THR A 6 11.20 -9.28 0.84
C THR A 6 11.98 -10.56 1.17
N THR A 7 13.29 -10.47 1.34
CA THR A 7 14.16 -11.61 1.73
C THR A 7 13.76 -12.24 3.06
N GLY A 8 13.26 -11.42 4.00
CA GLY A 8 12.83 -11.86 5.33
C GLY A 8 11.36 -12.28 5.44
N VAL A 9 10.62 -12.30 4.34
CA VAL A 9 9.21 -12.67 4.34
C VAL A 9 9.09 -14.20 4.25
N ASP A 10 8.33 -14.79 5.19
CA ASP A 10 7.93 -16.19 5.13
C ASP A 10 6.74 -16.35 4.19
N ARG A 11 5.69 -15.56 4.42
CA ARG A 11 4.50 -15.52 3.57
C ARG A 11 3.76 -14.18 3.69
N ILE A 12 2.96 -13.90 2.69
CA ILE A 12 2.04 -12.75 2.67
C ILE A 12 0.62 -13.31 2.65
N GLU A 13 -0.20 -12.87 3.61
CA GLU A 13 -1.61 -13.24 3.71
C GLU A 13 -2.46 -12.04 3.29
N VAL A 14 -3.33 -12.22 2.31
CA VAL A 14 -4.21 -11.17 1.81
C VAL A 14 -5.66 -11.59 2.05
N ALA A 15 -6.39 -10.75 2.78
CA ALA A 15 -7.83 -10.89 2.95
C ALA A 15 -8.54 -9.68 2.35
N ARG A 16 -9.52 -9.92 1.47
CA ARG A 16 -10.26 -8.88 0.75
C ARG A 16 -11.58 -8.57 1.46
N GLY A 17 -12.01 -7.32 1.34
CA GLY A 17 -13.30 -6.84 1.82
C GLY A 17 -13.29 -6.36 3.28
N ALA A 18 -14.40 -5.71 3.66
CA ALA A 18 -14.60 -5.15 4.98
C ALA A 18 -14.58 -6.22 6.07
N GLY A 19 -14.00 -5.88 7.22
CA GLY A 19 -13.93 -6.81 8.34
C GLY A 19 -13.14 -8.08 8.03
N ALA A 20 -12.24 -8.05 7.05
CA ALA A 20 -11.42 -9.16 6.61
C ALA A 20 -10.58 -9.78 7.74
N SER A 21 -10.31 -9.01 8.79
CA SER A 21 -9.59 -9.47 9.97
C SER A 21 -10.36 -9.17 11.26
N LEU A 22 -10.45 -10.16 12.13
CA LEU A 22 -10.99 -9.99 13.49
C LEU A 22 -10.16 -8.99 14.32
N ILE A 23 -8.89 -8.81 13.95
CA ILE A 23 -7.89 -8.02 14.67
C ILE A 23 -7.72 -6.62 14.05
N ALA A 24 -8.11 -6.44 12.80
CA ALA A 24 -8.02 -5.17 12.09
C ALA A 24 -9.39 -4.78 11.49
N PRO A 25 -10.35 -4.34 12.30
CA PRO A 25 -11.70 -4.00 11.85
C PRO A 25 -11.75 -2.74 11.00
N GLU A 26 -10.72 -1.91 11.08
CA GLU A 26 -10.55 -0.66 10.32
C GLU A 26 -10.27 -0.87 8.83
N ALA A 27 -10.20 -2.12 8.39
CA ALA A 27 -10.01 -2.46 6.99
C ALA A 27 -11.34 -2.40 6.24
N ILE A 28 -11.56 -1.36 5.45
CA ILE A 28 -12.73 -1.26 4.56
C ILE A 28 -12.53 -1.98 3.23
N GLY A 29 -11.28 -2.05 2.71
CA GLY A 29 -10.91 -2.69 1.46
C GLY A 29 -10.28 -4.08 1.62
N GLY A 30 -9.76 -4.39 2.81
CA GLY A 30 -9.06 -5.65 3.10
C GLY A 30 -7.81 -5.46 3.94
N THR A 31 -7.09 -6.56 4.18
CA THR A 31 -5.84 -6.56 4.95
C THR A 31 -4.73 -7.33 4.23
N VAL A 32 -3.52 -6.82 4.37
CA VAL A 32 -2.28 -7.51 3.96
C VAL A 32 -1.44 -7.76 5.21
N ASN A 33 -1.20 -9.03 5.53
CA ASN A 33 -0.39 -9.44 6.67
C ASN A 33 0.93 -10.04 6.17
N ILE A 34 2.06 -9.45 6.58
CA ILE A 34 3.39 -9.88 6.18
C ILE A 34 4.03 -10.62 7.35
N ILE A 35 4.28 -11.92 7.17
CA ILE A 35 4.86 -12.77 8.19
C ILE A 35 6.38 -12.86 7.97
N THR A 36 7.13 -12.46 8.99
CA THR A 36 8.61 -12.53 8.99
C THR A 36 9.08 -13.95 9.27
N LYS A 37 10.14 -14.40 8.58
CA LYS A 37 10.78 -15.70 8.82
C LYS A 37 11.34 -15.78 10.23
N GLU A 38 11.01 -16.87 10.92
CA GLU A 38 11.60 -17.25 12.19
C GLU A 38 12.87 -18.09 11.98
N ALA A 39 13.73 -18.11 12.99
CA ALA A 39 14.96 -18.89 12.96
C ALA A 39 14.67 -20.34 13.37
N TYR A 40 14.77 -21.28 12.44
CA TYR A 40 14.69 -22.74 12.70
C TYR A 40 16.04 -23.43 12.49
N GLU A 41 16.98 -22.78 11.83
CA GLU A 41 18.31 -23.28 11.52
C GLU A 41 19.31 -22.11 11.41
N ASN A 42 20.60 -22.42 11.47
CA ASN A 42 21.65 -21.44 11.25
C ASN A 42 21.87 -21.30 9.74
N THR A 43 21.44 -20.19 9.18
CA THR A 43 21.64 -19.88 7.76
C THR A 43 22.01 -18.40 7.55
N ALA A 44 22.62 -18.10 6.42
CA ALA A 44 22.81 -16.74 5.96
C ALA A 44 22.61 -16.67 4.45
N SER A 45 21.99 -15.60 3.98
CA SER A 45 21.89 -15.29 2.57
C SER A 45 22.25 -13.84 2.30
N PHE A 46 22.81 -13.59 1.14
CA PHE A 46 23.13 -12.26 0.64
C PHE A 46 22.82 -12.20 -0.85
N ASP A 47 22.12 -11.17 -1.27
CA ASP A 47 21.77 -10.89 -2.65
C ASP A 47 22.31 -9.50 -3.03
N PHE A 48 22.92 -9.39 -4.20
CA PHE A 48 23.39 -8.14 -4.77
C PHE A 48 22.94 -8.06 -6.22
N ALA A 49 22.36 -6.93 -6.61
CA ALA A 49 21.98 -6.63 -7.99
C ALA A 49 22.41 -5.21 -8.40
N LYS A 50 22.67 -5.08 -9.69
CA LYS A 50 22.96 -3.81 -10.37
C LYS A 50 22.16 -3.76 -11.67
N GLY A 51 21.71 -2.56 -12.07
CA GLY A 51 20.90 -2.39 -13.29
C GLY A 51 21.07 -1.04 -13.96
N SER A 52 20.17 -0.75 -14.90
CA SER A 52 19.99 0.56 -15.54
C SER A 52 19.60 1.62 -14.50
N HIS A 53 19.70 2.90 -14.85
CA HIS A 53 19.39 4.06 -13.98
C HIS A 53 20.08 3.96 -12.60
N ASP A 54 21.36 3.53 -12.61
CA ASP A 54 22.18 3.24 -11.43
C ASP A 54 21.52 2.36 -10.37
N PHE A 55 20.49 1.58 -10.77
CA PHE A 55 19.82 0.64 -9.87
C PHE A 55 20.84 -0.22 -9.12
N THR A 56 20.72 -0.23 -7.81
CA THR A 56 21.56 -1.02 -6.91
C THR A 56 20.68 -1.61 -5.83
N ALA A 57 20.74 -2.93 -5.63
CA ALA A 57 20.05 -3.58 -4.53
C ALA A 57 20.99 -4.51 -3.76
N MET A 58 20.93 -4.44 -2.45
CA MET A 58 21.65 -5.32 -1.51
C MET A 58 20.65 -5.83 -0.50
N LYS A 59 20.51 -7.15 -0.38
CA LYS A 59 19.60 -7.79 0.57
C LYS A 59 20.36 -8.85 1.34
N GLY A 60 20.17 -8.91 2.64
CA GLY A 60 20.82 -9.89 3.49
C GLY A 60 19.86 -10.41 4.57
N MET A 61 19.98 -11.69 4.88
CA MET A 61 19.31 -12.32 6.00
C MET A 61 20.27 -13.29 6.68
N ALA A 62 20.23 -13.32 8.01
CA ALA A 62 20.93 -14.33 8.80
C ALA A 62 20.02 -14.82 9.90
N THR A 63 19.95 -16.13 10.09
CA THR A 63 19.24 -16.78 11.18
C THR A 63 20.21 -17.58 12.04
N GLY A 64 19.97 -17.54 13.34
CA GLY A 64 20.76 -18.30 14.32
C GLY A 64 19.84 -18.91 15.37
N ILE A 65 20.17 -20.15 15.77
CA ILE A 65 19.47 -20.86 16.83
C ILE A 65 20.49 -21.34 17.88
N SER A 66 20.14 -21.23 19.16
CA SER A 66 20.98 -21.73 20.26
C SER A 66 21.09 -23.26 20.24
N GLU A 67 22.14 -23.82 20.85
CA GLU A 67 22.37 -25.27 20.88
C GLU A 67 21.22 -26.05 21.56
N ASP A 68 20.53 -25.43 22.52
CA ASP A 68 19.36 -26.00 23.19
C ASP A 68 18.02 -25.79 22.45
N GLY A 69 18.07 -25.09 21.30
CA GLY A 69 16.91 -24.79 20.48
C GLY A 69 15.94 -23.74 21.04
N LYS A 70 16.23 -23.15 22.22
CA LYS A 70 15.30 -22.28 22.95
C LYS A 70 15.34 -20.81 22.51
N THR A 71 16.44 -20.40 21.89
CA THR A 71 16.61 -19.02 21.42
C THR A 71 16.81 -19.03 19.92
N GLY A 72 15.97 -18.31 19.20
CA GLY A 72 16.11 -18.05 17.77
C GLY A 72 16.32 -16.56 17.50
N MET A 73 17.13 -16.20 16.53
CA MET A 73 17.34 -14.82 16.11
C MET A 73 17.40 -14.72 14.58
N THR A 74 16.64 -13.78 14.03
CA THR A 74 16.66 -13.45 12.61
C THR A 74 17.08 -12.00 12.44
N PHE A 75 18.06 -11.75 11.57
CA PHE A 75 18.46 -10.42 11.11
C PHE A 75 18.15 -10.29 9.64
N ILE A 76 17.56 -9.16 9.24
CA ILE A 76 17.23 -8.84 7.86
C ILE A 76 17.72 -7.42 7.59
N GLY A 77 18.37 -7.19 6.45
CA GLY A 77 18.77 -5.87 5.99
C GLY A 77 18.52 -5.75 4.49
N GLN A 78 18.08 -4.59 4.07
CA GLN A 78 17.90 -4.24 2.66
C GLN A 78 18.36 -2.81 2.43
N TYR A 79 19.02 -2.62 1.31
CA TYR A 79 19.30 -1.32 0.71
C TYR A 79 18.99 -1.41 -0.78
N ASP A 80 18.26 -0.45 -1.31
CA ASP A 80 18.04 -0.29 -2.73
C ASP A 80 18.04 1.19 -3.11
N LYS A 81 18.56 1.45 -4.30
CA LYS A 81 18.66 2.78 -4.88
C LYS A 81 18.41 2.70 -6.37
N GLN A 82 17.73 3.73 -6.91
CA GLN A 82 17.54 3.93 -8.34
C GLN A 82 17.52 5.44 -8.63
N ASP A 83 18.21 5.85 -9.69
CA ASP A 83 18.19 7.23 -10.16
C ASP A 83 16.92 7.52 -11.00
N GLN A 84 16.62 8.80 -11.18
CA GLN A 84 15.48 9.29 -11.97
C GLN A 84 15.53 8.82 -13.44
N GLU A 85 14.37 8.80 -14.07
CA GLU A 85 14.18 8.49 -15.48
C GLU A 85 13.36 9.61 -16.15
N ASP A 86 13.88 10.15 -17.25
CA ASP A 86 13.24 11.19 -18.09
C ASP A 86 13.21 10.67 -19.52
N HIS A 87 12.04 10.19 -19.95
CA HIS A 87 11.87 9.54 -21.25
C HIS A 87 11.63 10.49 -22.39
N ASP A 88 11.02 11.63 -22.14
CA ASP A 88 10.71 12.60 -23.18
C ASP A 88 11.73 13.74 -23.28
N GLU A 89 12.81 13.64 -22.47
CA GLU A 89 13.94 14.58 -22.45
C GLU A 89 13.48 16.04 -22.19
N ASN A 90 12.44 16.21 -21.37
CA ASN A 90 11.90 17.53 -21.03
C ASN A 90 12.56 18.17 -19.80
N GLY A 91 13.42 17.43 -19.09
CA GLY A 91 14.14 17.84 -17.88
C GLY A 91 13.39 17.57 -16.57
N VAL A 92 12.22 16.90 -16.65
CA VAL A 92 11.40 16.48 -15.53
C VAL A 92 11.26 14.96 -15.57
N SER A 93 11.48 14.30 -14.42
CA SER A 93 11.43 12.83 -14.34
C SER A 93 10.00 12.31 -14.39
N GLU A 94 9.75 11.28 -15.19
CA GLU A 94 8.56 10.43 -15.10
C GLU A 94 8.69 9.39 -14.02
N ALA A 95 9.91 8.90 -13.76
CA ALA A 95 10.18 8.01 -12.64
C ALA A 95 11.13 8.68 -11.64
N PRO A 96 10.80 8.69 -10.34
CA PRO A 96 11.56 9.42 -9.34
C PRO A 96 12.87 8.71 -8.97
N PHE A 97 13.80 9.45 -8.39
CA PHE A 97 14.88 8.90 -7.58
C PHE A 97 14.28 8.22 -6.36
N ILE A 98 14.80 7.04 -6.01
CA ILE A 98 14.38 6.29 -4.82
C ILE A 98 15.63 5.76 -4.11
N GLU A 99 15.70 5.95 -2.78
CA GLU A 99 16.70 5.31 -1.93
C GLU A 99 16.02 4.75 -0.67
N ASN A 100 16.14 3.43 -0.44
CA ASN A 100 15.54 2.74 0.69
C ASN A 100 16.60 2.01 1.53
N LEU A 101 16.47 2.11 2.85
CA LEU A 101 17.28 1.36 3.79
C LEU A 101 16.38 0.76 4.87
N SER A 102 16.44 -0.55 5.08
CA SER A 102 15.67 -1.20 6.15
C SER A 102 16.47 -2.24 6.92
N PHE A 103 16.20 -2.32 8.21
CA PHE A 103 16.72 -3.33 9.11
C PHE A 103 15.60 -3.91 9.97
N THR A 104 15.57 -5.22 10.11
CA THR A 104 14.65 -5.91 11.02
C THR A 104 15.40 -6.97 11.81
N THR A 105 15.12 -7.04 13.10
CA THR A 105 15.59 -8.10 13.98
C THR A 105 14.39 -8.75 14.64
N LEU A 106 14.32 -10.08 14.62
CA LEU A 106 13.33 -10.87 15.33
C LEU A 106 14.07 -11.81 16.29
N LEU A 107 13.76 -11.72 17.57
CA LEU A 107 14.21 -12.62 18.63
C LEU A 107 13.04 -13.47 19.08
N THR A 108 13.22 -14.78 19.13
CA THR A 108 12.28 -15.74 19.74
C THR A 108 12.96 -16.43 20.92
N GLN A 109 12.28 -16.53 22.04
CA GLN A 109 12.82 -17.14 23.25
C GLN A 109 11.77 -17.99 23.95
N ASP A 110 12.04 -19.28 24.09
CA ASP A 110 11.27 -20.15 24.99
C ASP A 110 11.68 -19.85 26.43
N ILE A 111 10.79 -19.23 27.19
CA ILE A 111 11.00 -18.90 28.60
C ILE A 111 10.58 -20.04 29.52
N SER A 112 9.74 -20.95 29.03
CA SER A 112 9.37 -22.21 29.64
C SER A 112 8.97 -23.21 28.57
N ASP A 113 8.64 -24.46 28.97
CA ASP A 113 8.15 -25.48 28.04
C ASP A 113 6.77 -25.13 27.43
N SER A 114 6.05 -24.17 28.03
CA SER A 114 4.71 -23.73 27.60
C SER A 114 4.64 -22.25 27.19
N SER A 115 5.75 -21.54 27.21
CA SER A 115 5.71 -20.08 26.96
C SER A 115 6.88 -19.62 26.11
N ASN A 116 6.54 -18.85 25.08
CA ASN A 116 7.47 -18.25 24.13
C ASN A 116 7.29 -16.74 24.08
N VAL A 117 8.39 -16.01 24.05
CA VAL A 117 8.42 -14.55 23.82
C VAL A 117 9.03 -14.24 22.47
N GLN A 118 8.38 -13.37 21.72
CA GLN A 118 8.90 -12.81 20.48
C GLN A 118 9.12 -11.30 20.65
N ILE A 119 10.26 -10.80 20.19
CA ILE A 119 10.60 -9.38 20.16
C ILE A 119 11.04 -9.04 18.75
N ARG A 120 10.36 -8.08 18.10
CA ARG A 120 10.75 -7.56 16.81
C ARG A 120 11.11 -6.08 16.94
N LEU A 121 12.21 -5.70 16.31
CA LEU A 121 12.62 -4.32 16.12
C LEU A 121 12.84 -4.10 14.62
N SER A 122 12.34 -3.00 14.08
CA SER A 122 12.49 -2.65 12.69
C SER A 122 12.73 -1.15 12.54
N LYS A 123 13.59 -0.80 11.61
CA LYS A 123 13.80 0.57 11.14
C LYS A 123 13.76 0.59 9.62
N VAL A 124 13.03 1.56 9.07
CA VAL A 124 12.94 1.82 7.63
C VAL A 124 13.23 3.30 7.40
N GLN A 125 14.04 3.60 6.41
CA GLN A 125 14.26 4.94 5.88
C GLN A 125 14.03 4.90 4.38
N SER A 126 13.34 5.92 3.84
CA SER A 126 13.03 6.02 2.41
C SER A 126 13.13 7.47 2.00
N GLU A 127 13.89 7.75 0.94
CA GLU A 127 13.94 9.03 0.27
C GLU A 127 13.46 8.88 -1.16
N ILE A 128 12.50 9.71 -1.57
CA ILE A 128 11.93 9.76 -2.92
C ILE A 128 12.04 11.20 -3.42
N PHE A 129 12.50 11.38 -4.67
CA PHE A 129 12.59 12.69 -5.28
C PHE A 129 12.15 12.63 -6.75
N GLY A 130 11.07 13.34 -7.06
CA GLY A 130 10.56 13.59 -8.41
C GLY A 130 10.77 15.05 -8.83
N GLY A 131 10.65 15.34 -10.12
CA GLY A 131 10.81 16.68 -10.68
C GLY A 131 12.09 16.85 -11.49
N PRO A 132 12.85 17.96 -11.32
CA PRO A 132 14.01 18.25 -12.16
C PRO A 132 15.09 17.16 -12.07
N ILE A 133 15.76 16.90 -13.21
CA ILE A 133 16.78 15.85 -13.29
C ILE A 133 18.05 16.26 -12.53
N ILE A 134 18.42 15.47 -11.53
CA ILE A 134 19.65 15.69 -10.75
C ILE A 134 20.88 15.48 -11.63
N GLY A 135 21.79 16.47 -11.62
CA GLY A 135 23.02 16.48 -12.42
C GLY A 135 22.88 17.14 -13.79
N GLU A 136 21.66 17.44 -14.22
CA GLU A 136 21.37 18.16 -15.46
C GLU A 136 20.69 19.51 -15.17
N GLU A 137 19.46 19.51 -14.68
CA GLU A 137 18.69 20.71 -14.37
C GLU A 137 19.05 21.30 -13.00
N VAL A 138 19.35 20.45 -12.03
CA VAL A 138 19.81 20.80 -10.68
C VAL A 138 21.01 19.95 -10.29
N SER A 139 21.87 20.48 -9.42
CA SER A 139 23.09 19.74 -9.02
C SER A 139 22.84 18.73 -7.88
N SER A 140 21.77 18.90 -7.14
CA SER A 140 21.39 18.06 -6.00
C SER A 140 19.93 18.28 -5.60
N ILE A 141 19.36 17.32 -4.84
CA ILE A 141 18.05 17.47 -4.20
C ILE A 141 18.01 18.74 -3.35
N GLY A 142 19.05 18.99 -2.53
CA GLY A 142 19.14 20.19 -1.70
C GLY A 142 19.14 21.50 -2.48
N GLU A 143 19.66 21.52 -3.73
CA GLU A 143 19.54 22.71 -4.60
C GLU A 143 18.11 22.87 -5.12
N ALA A 144 17.47 21.78 -5.50
CA ALA A 144 16.07 21.82 -5.95
C ALA A 144 15.18 22.40 -4.82
N LEU A 145 15.25 21.84 -3.61
CA LEU A 145 14.47 22.31 -2.47
C LEU A 145 14.79 23.77 -2.12
N ALA A 146 16.06 24.15 -2.03
CA ALA A 146 16.47 25.53 -1.71
C ALA A 146 16.05 26.56 -2.77
N SER A 147 15.75 26.17 -3.99
CA SER A 147 15.25 27.09 -5.03
C SER A 147 13.83 27.57 -4.75
N PHE A 148 13.03 26.77 -4.04
CA PHE A 148 11.69 27.11 -3.57
C PHE A 148 11.67 27.67 -2.17
N ASP A 149 12.44 27.10 -1.22
CA ASP A 149 12.45 27.40 0.21
C ASP A 149 12.60 28.91 0.53
N ASN A 150 13.33 29.64 -0.29
CA ASN A 150 13.53 31.08 -0.07
C ASN A 150 12.49 32.01 -0.71
N GLN A 151 11.51 31.49 -1.44
CA GLN A 151 10.61 32.30 -2.24
C GLN A 151 9.13 31.87 -2.18
N ALA A 152 8.85 30.61 -1.91
CA ALA A 152 7.49 30.07 -1.95
C ALA A 152 6.77 30.18 -0.60
N SER A 153 7.43 29.92 0.51
CA SER A 153 6.79 29.87 1.84
C SER A 153 6.22 31.22 2.31
N GLU A 154 6.86 32.33 1.96
CA GLU A 154 6.38 33.66 2.34
C GLU A 154 5.26 34.19 1.41
N HIS A 155 5.07 33.62 0.22
CA HIS A 155 4.27 34.25 -0.84
C HIS A 155 3.33 33.31 -1.58
N LEU A 156 3.29 32.05 -1.23
CA LEU A 156 2.55 31.02 -2.00
C LEU A 156 1.06 31.40 -2.22
N PHE A 157 0.46 32.10 -1.24
CA PHE A 157 -0.94 32.50 -1.26
C PHE A 157 -1.15 34.02 -1.28
N GLU A 158 -0.10 34.83 -1.08
CA GLU A 158 -0.21 36.28 -1.05
C GLU A 158 0.23 36.94 -2.36
N ASP A 159 1.11 36.31 -3.13
CA ASP A 159 1.66 36.88 -4.37
C ASP A 159 1.84 35.85 -5.48
N ASP A 160 0.83 35.67 -6.28
CA ASP A 160 0.85 34.92 -7.55
C ASP A 160 2.09 35.19 -8.45
N ASP A 161 2.76 36.35 -8.28
CA ASP A 161 3.87 36.71 -9.15
C ASP A 161 5.11 35.87 -8.89
N VAL A 162 5.29 35.33 -7.69
CA VAL A 162 6.43 34.47 -7.36
C VAL A 162 6.25 33.10 -8.00
N ARG A 163 5.10 32.47 -7.85
CA ARG A 163 4.77 31.16 -8.48
C ARG A 163 4.81 31.28 -10.01
N LYS A 164 4.29 32.35 -10.58
CA LYS A 164 4.29 32.60 -12.03
C LYS A 164 5.67 32.61 -12.67
N GLN A 165 6.74 32.95 -11.94
CA GLN A 165 8.10 32.90 -12.50
C GLN A 165 8.60 31.48 -12.74
N TYR A 166 8.01 30.48 -12.03
CA TYR A 166 8.37 29.07 -12.14
C TYR A 166 7.45 28.29 -13.06
N ILE A 167 6.31 28.87 -13.50
CA ILE A 167 5.38 28.23 -14.44
C ILE A 167 6.14 27.73 -15.68
N GLY A 168 6.03 26.43 -15.95
CA GLY A 168 6.75 25.77 -17.03
C GLY A 168 8.23 25.54 -16.77
N LYS A 169 8.68 25.67 -15.53
CA LYS A 169 10.00 25.26 -15.09
C LYS A 169 9.93 23.89 -14.42
N ALA A 170 11.02 23.14 -14.52
CA ALA A 170 11.11 21.81 -13.92
C ALA A 170 10.87 21.83 -12.40
N TRP A 171 11.23 22.90 -11.72
CA TRP A 171 11.03 23.07 -10.28
C TRP A 171 9.56 23.08 -9.83
N GLU A 172 8.64 23.44 -10.71
CA GLU A 172 7.21 23.45 -10.40
C GLU A 172 6.66 22.04 -10.15
N THR A 173 7.36 21.03 -10.62
CA THR A 173 7.01 19.61 -10.42
C THR A 173 7.87 18.93 -9.34
N THR A 174 8.56 19.72 -8.51
CA THR A 174 9.41 19.13 -7.46
C THR A 174 8.56 18.49 -6.38
N GLU A 175 8.72 17.19 -6.22
CA GLU A 175 8.17 16.40 -5.12
C GLU A 175 9.29 15.66 -4.41
N TRP A 176 9.38 15.84 -3.11
CA TRP A 176 10.36 15.16 -2.28
C TRP A 176 9.71 14.62 -1.02
N VAL A 177 10.04 13.40 -0.67
CA VAL A 177 9.54 12.76 0.55
C VAL A 177 10.69 11.99 1.20
N ASP A 178 11.07 12.39 2.40
CA ASP A 178 12.01 11.66 3.26
C ASP A 178 11.27 11.13 4.49
N THR A 179 11.31 9.83 4.68
CA THR A 179 10.61 9.16 5.77
C THR A 179 11.54 8.31 6.63
N SER A 180 11.27 8.28 7.91
CA SER A 180 11.89 7.36 8.87
C SER A 180 10.82 6.71 9.72
N ARG A 181 10.80 5.35 9.73
CA ARG A 181 9.86 4.57 10.52
C ARG A 181 10.58 3.61 11.44
N ASP A 182 10.30 3.71 12.72
CA ASP A 182 10.78 2.80 13.77
C ASP A 182 9.60 1.98 14.31
N GLU A 183 9.77 0.67 14.40
CA GLU A 183 8.74 -0.24 14.91
C GLU A 183 9.33 -1.21 15.94
N ALA A 184 8.55 -1.49 16.96
CA ALA A 184 8.87 -2.51 17.95
C ALA A 184 7.61 -3.26 18.37
N TYR A 185 7.71 -4.59 18.55
CA TYR A 185 6.69 -5.32 19.29
C TYR A 185 7.29 -6.36 20.23
N VAL A 186 6.53 -6.65 21.28
CA VAL A 186 6.75 -7.79 22.17
C VAL A 186 5.46 -8.61 22.19
N LYS A 187 5.59 -9.91 21.95
CA LYS A 187 4.49 -10.86 21.96
C LYS A 187 4.85 -12.04 22.89
N LEU A 188 3.97 -12.37 23.81
CA LEU A 188 4.02 -13.54 24.66
C LEU A 188 2.95 -14.53 24.23
N LEU A 189 3.35 -15.75 23.91
CA LEU A 189 2.46 -16.89 23.70
C LEU A 189 2.60 -17.82 24.91
N THR A 190 1.49 -18.28 25.47
CA THR A 190 1.47 -19.20 26.60
C THR A 190 0.42 -20.26 26.40
N GLU A 191 0.82 -21.54 26.39
CA GLU A 191 -0.08 -22.68 26.49
C GLU A 191 -0.59 -22.78 27.92
N MET A 192 -1.84 -22.44 28.15
CA MET A 192 -2.50 -22.54 29.47
C MET A 192 -2.96 -23.96 29.77
N SER A 193 -3.27 -24.71 28.71
CA SER A 193 -3.58 -26.15 28.74
C SER A 193 -3.37 -26.72 27.34
N ASP A 194 -3.52 -28.04 27.18
CA ASP A 194 -3.44 -28.75 25.90
C ASP A 194 -4.44 -28.19 24.85
N TYR A 195 -5.45 -27.47 25.28
CA TYR A 195 -6.55 -26.97 24.45
C TYR A 195 -6.70 -25.44 24.48
N THR A 196 -5.78 -24.73 25.15
CA THR A 196 -5.94 -23.28 25.36
C THR A 196 -4.61 -22.56 25.25
N ILE A 197 -4.54 -21.59 24.33
CA ILE A 197 -3.39 -20.71 24.13
C ILE A 197 -3.81 -19.28 24.45
N ALA A 198 -3.02 -18.58 25.25
CA ALA A 198 -3.15 -17.15 25.48
C ALA A 198 -2.02 -16.40 24.76
N GLU A 199 -2.38 -15.29 24.13
CA GLU A 199 -1.46 -14.36 23.48
C GLU A 199 -1.61 -12.98 24.09
N PHE A 200 -0.49 -12.35 24.42
CA PHE A 200 -0.40 -10.94 24.79
C PHE A 200 0.61 -10.25 23.89
N ALA A 201 0.22 -9.15 23.29
CA ALA A 201 1.08 -8.38 22.40
C ALA A 201 1.00 -6.89 22.73
N VAL A 202 2.14 -6.21 22.65
CA VAL A 202 2.24 -4.75 22.68
C VAL A 202 3.15 -4.33 21.55
N SER A 203 2.75 -3.32 20.79
CA SER A 203 3.56 -2.73 19.73
C SER A 203 3.60 -1.22 19.83
N TYR A 204 4.65 -0.68 19.28
CA TYR A 204 4.88 0.74 19.09
C TYR A 204 5.39 0.98 17.66
N ALA A 205 4.88 2.03 17.02
CA ALA A 205 5.41 2.55 15.77
C ALA A 205 5.57 4.06 15.88
N SER A 206 6.61 4.59 15.26
CA SER A 206 6.81 6.01 15.04
C SER A 206 7.18 6.21 13.57
N HIS A 207 6.50 7.12 12.90
CA HIS A 207 6.75 7.49 11.52
C HIS A 207 6.97 9.00 11.46
N ILE A 208 8.09 9.40 10.87
CA ILE A 208 8.43 10.80 10.67
C ILE A 208 8.53 11.00 9.16
N GLN A 209 7.86 12.02 8.66
CA GLN A 209 7.91 12.46 7.28
C GLN A 209 8.37 13.91 7.22
N ASP A 210 9.32 14.18 6.33
CA ASP A 210 9.71 15.52 5.89
C ASP A 210 9.53 15.52 4.37
N SER A 211 8.72 16.43 3.87
CA SER A 211 8.31 16.40 2.47
C SER A 211 8.11 17.80 1.91
N PHE A 212 8.14 17.86 0.59
CA PHE A 212 8.03 19.08 -0.17
C PHE A 212 7.26 18.79 -1.46
N TYR A 213 6.18 19.50 -1.68
CA TYR A 213 5.29 19.32 -2.82
C TYR A 213 5.14 20.66 -3.55
N GLU A 214 5.73 20.81 -4.74
CA GLU A 214 5.53 21.96 -5.64
C GLU A 214 5.72 23.35 -4.96
N GLY A 215 6.62 23.43 -3.98
CA GLY A 215 6.89 24.68 -3.27
C GLY A 215 6.30 24.76 -1.85
N ILE A 216 5.59 23.73 -1.41
CA ILE A 216 5.00 23.63 -0.07
C ILE A 216 5.77 22.59 0.74
N ASP A 217 6.32 22.98 1.87
CA ASP A 217 6.87 22.05 2.85
C ASP A 217 5.75 21.43 3.69
N TYR A 218 5.92 20.17 4.04
CA TYR A 218 5.03 19.45 4.94
C TYR A 218 5.84 18.51 5.82
N GLN A 219 5.67 18.64 7.13
CA GLN A 219 6.30 17.78 8.12
C GLN A 219 5.24 17.08 8.94
N ALA A 220 5.42 15.79 9.18
CA ALA A 220 4.51 15.01 10.00
C ALA A 220 5.27 14.04 10.90
N GLU A 221 4.76 13.87 12.12
CA GLU A 221 5.16 12.82 13.05
C GLU A 221 3.91 12.06 13.48
N ASP A 222 3.87 10.77 13.21
CA ASP A 222 2.82 9.86 13.64
C ASP A 222 3.38 8.83 14.62
N THR A 223 2.74 8.68 15.78
CA THR A 223 3.09 7.69 16.79
C THR A 223 1.90 6.82 17.14
N MET A 224 2.09 5.52 17.13
CA MET A 224 1.03 4.55 17.42
C MET A 224 1.44 3.56 18.50
N TRP A 225 0.56 3.35 19.47
CA TRP A 225 0.61 2.26 20.44
C TRP A 225 -0.55 1.29 20.21
N TYR A 226 -0.26 0.00 20.26
CA TYR A 226 -1.27 -1.04 20.21
C TYR A 226 -1.00 -2.09 21.27
N ALA A 227 -2.04 -2.54 21.96
CA ALA A 227 -1.96 -3.64 22.90
C ALA A 227 -3.13 -4.60 22.71
N ARG A 228 -2.87 -5.90 22.82
CA ARG A 228 -3.88 -6.97 22.66
C ARG A 228 -3.68 -8.10 23.66
N GLY A 229 -4.79 -8.59 24.18
CA GLY A 229 -4.89 -9.89 24.85
C GLY A 229 -5.89 -10.78 24.13
N LYS A 230 -5.48 -12.00 23.74
CA LYS A 230 -6.30 -12.96 22.99
C LYS A 230 -6.19 -14.34 23.60
N ILE A 231 -7.27 -15.09 23.59
CA ILE A 231 -7.32 -16.51 23.99
C ILE A 231 -7.91 -17.30 22.83
N ASP A 232 -7.21 -18.35 22.43
CA ASP A 232 -7.65 -19.38 21.50
C ASP A 232 -7.90 -20.66 22.29
N MET A 233 -9.09 -21.24 22.12
CA MET A 233 -9.53 -22.39 22.90
C MET A 233 -10.28 -23.40 22.04
N GLU A 234 -9.82 -24.64 22.04
CA GLU A 234 -10.58 -25.78 21.54
C GLU A 234 -11.61 -26.20 22.61
N LEU A 235 -12.87 -25.77 22.40
CA LEU A 235 -13.95 -26.05 23.33
C LEU A 235 -14.46 -27.49 23.18
N SER A 236 -14.42 -28.03 21.98
CA SER A 236 -14.73 -29.42 21.61
C SER A 236 -14.14 -29.72 20.22
N ASP A 237 -14.19 -30.98 19.80
CA ASP A 237 -13.77 -31.42 18.45
C ASP A 237 -14.43 -30.63 17.31
N GLN A 238 -15.54 -29.93 17.57
CA GLN A 238 -16.32 -29.18 16.57
C GLN A 238 -16.25 -27.66 16.75
N HIS A 239 -15.79 -27.15 17.90
CA HIS A 239 -15.82 -25.74 18.24
C HIS A 239 -14.46 -25.22 18.66
N PHE A 240 -13.94 -24.27 17.88
CA PHE A 240 -12.73 -23.53 18.20
C PHE A 240 -13.10 -22.06 18.45
N ILE A 241 -12.92 -21.60 19.68
CA ILE A 241 -13.29 -20.25 20.13
C ILE A 241 -12.06 -19.36 20.20
N THR A 242 -12.12 -18.21 19.56
CA THR A 242 -11.15 -17.11 19.72
C THR A 242 -11.86 -15.92 20.36
N PHE A 243 -11.31 -15.35 21.42
CA PHE A 243 -11.82 -14.10 21.98
C PHE A 243 -10.71 -13.23 22.55
N GLY A 244 -10.95 -11.93 22.62
CA GLY A 244 -9.94 -11.03 23.14
C GLY A 244 -10.42 -9.59 23.26
N VAL A 245 -9.48 -8.77 23.68
CA VAL A 245 -9.61 -7.31 23.76
C VAL A 245 -8.35 -6.67 23.22
N ASP A 246 -8.50 -5.49 22.66
CA ASP A 246 -7.37 -4.68 22.20
C ASP A 246 -7.63 -3.19 22.41
N THR A 247 -6.57 -2.42 22.30
CA THR A 247 -6.62 -0.97 22.30
C THR A 247 -5.54 -0.41 21.40
N ARG A 248 -5.84 0.69 20.74
CA ARG A 248 -4.93 1.49 19.92
C ARG A 248 -5.01 2.94 20.35
N ARG A 249 -3.87 3.59 20.39
CA ARG A 249 -3.75 5.04 20.47
C ARG A 249 -2.77 5.50 19.41
N GLU A 250 -3.17 6.48 18.63
CA GLU A 250 -2.39 7.08 17.57
C GLU A 250 -2.48 8.59 17.68
N GLU A 251 -1.36 9.25 17.54
CA GLU A 251 -1.24 10.70 17.58
C GLU A 251 -0.41 11.15 16.38
N MET A 252 -1.04 11.87 15.46
CA MET A 252 -0.38 12.50 14.32
C MET A 252 -0.31 14.00 14.54
N ARG A 253 0.85 14.55 14.27
CA ARG A 253 1.13 15.99 14.32
C ARG A 253 1.79 16.41 13.03
N SER A 254 1.23 17.41 12.39
CA SER A 254 1.74 17.97 11.14
C SER A 254 1.99 19.47 11.25
N SER A 255 2.87 19.95 10.41
CA SER A 255 3.13 21.38 10.22
C SER A 255 3.48 21.66 8.77
N THR A 256 3.05 22.81 8.27
CA THR A 256 3.40 23.32 6.95
C THR A 256 3.31 24.84 6.97
N ASP A 257 4.19 25.52 6.24
CA ASP A 257 4.16 26.98 6.10
C ASP A 257 2.83 27.45 5.47
N ALA A 258 2.19 26.63 4.66
CA ALA A 258 0.88 26.91 4.08
C ALA A 258 -0.21 27.14 5.16
N LEU A 259 -0.18 26.40 6.26
CA LEU A 259 -1.12 26.59 7.38
C LEU A 259 -0.92 27.92 8.13
N GLU A 260 0.29 28.43 8.16
CA GLU A 260 0.61 29.72 8.77
C GLU A 260 0.21 30.90 7.87
N ALA A 261 0.37 30.75 6.56
CA ALA A 261 0.10 31.79 5.59
C ALA A 261 -1.41 32.06 5.38
N VAL A 262 -2.26 31.02 5.50
CA VAL A 262 -3.69 31.10 5.20
C VAL A 262 -4.53 30.80 6.42
N ALA A 263 -5.23 31.80 6.95
CA ALA A 263 -6.07 31.68 8.16
C ALA A 263 -7.25 30.70 8.00
N ALA A 264 -7.60 30.31 6.78
CA ALA A 264 -8.68 29.36 6.52
C ALA A 264 -8.21 27.89 6.53
N TYR A 265 -6.90 27.61 6.46
CA TYR A 265 -6.39 26.24 6.57
C TYR A 265 -6.68 25.64 7.93
N GLN A 266 -7.08 24.38 7.94
CA GLN A 266 -7.19 23.56 9.13
C GLN A 266 -6.07 22.52 9.12
N SER A 267 -5.46 22.27 10.28
CA SER A 267 -4.46 21.19 10.40
C SER A 267 -5.13 19.83 10.26
N ASP A 268 -4.46 18.91 9.60
CA ASP A 268 -4.82 17.49 9.53
C ASP A 268 -4.30 16.69 10.74
N ALA A 269 -3.67 17.34 11.70
CA ALA A 269 -3.22 16.72 12.95
C ALA A 269 -4.40 16.13 13.74
N PHE A 270 -4.24 14.89 14.25
CA PHE A 270 -5.31 14.19 14.95
C PHE A 270 -4.83 13.37 16.14
N ASP A 271 -5.76 13.09 17.05
CA ASP A 271 -5.68 12.04 18.06
C ASP A 271 -6.71 10.96 17.74
N TYR A 272 -6.32 9.68 17.83
CA TYR A 272 -7.17 8.54 17.53
C TYR A 272 -7.00 7.47 18.61
N ASP A 273 -8.11 7.12 19.26
CA ASP A 273 -8.15 6.10 20.30
C ASP A 273 -9.21 5.05 19.98
N THR A 274 -8.87 3.77 20.11
CA THR A 274 -9.84 2.68 20.04
C THR A 274 -9.69 1.72 21.20
N VAL A 275 -10.83 1.17 21.65
CA VAL A 275 -10.88 0.03 22.57
C VAL A 275 -11.88 -0.97 22.02
N GLY A 276 -11.41 -2.18 21.73
CA GLY A 276 -12.19 -3.23 21.10
C GLY A 276 -12.31 -4.49 21.93
N ALA A 277 -13.41 -5.22 21.75
CA ALA A 277 -13.59 -6.58 22.23
C ALA A 277 -14.17 -7.45 21.12
N PHE A 278 -13.68 -8.68 21.01
CA PHE A 278 -14.07 -9.57 19.93
C PHE A 278 -14.22 -11.02 20.40
N ILE A 279 -15.05 -11.76 19.68
CA ILE A 279 -15.24 -13.21 19.83
C ILE A 279 -15.53 -13.83 18.47
N GLN A 280 -14.98 -15.02 18.22
CA GLN A 280 -15.27 -15.85 17.06
C GLN A 280 -15.45 -17.30 17.50
N ASP A 281 -16.45 -17.98 16.93
CA ASP A 281 -16.60 -19.42 16.97
C ASP A 281 -16.35 -19.98 15.55
N THR A 282 -15.36 -20.84 15.40
CA THR A 282 -15.17 -21.66 14.22
C THR A 282 -15.77 -23.02 14.50
N TRP A 283 -16.94 -23.28 13.90
CA TRP A 283 -17.75 -24.47 14.07
C TRP A 283 -17.63 -25.39 12.86
N THR A 284 -17.24 -26.63 13.09
CA THR A 284 -17.12 -27.71 12.09
C THR A 284 -18.19 -28.77 12.35
N PRO A 285 -19.46 -28.56 11.94
CA PRO A 285 -20.56 -29.49 12.24
C PRO A 285 -20.41 -30.84 11.54
N ILE A 286 -19.77 -30.87 10.39
CA ILE A 286 -19.39 -32.03 9.62
C ILE A 286 -18.03 -31.77 8.98
N ASP A 287 -17.31 -32.81 8.57
CA ASP A 287 -15.95 -32.71 8.02
C ASP A 287 -15.87 -31.81 6.76
N GLU A 288 -16.98 -31.74 6.01
CA GLU A 288 -17.05 -30.96 4.78
C GLU A 288 -17.44 -29.49 4.96
N LEU A 289 -17.88 -29.06 6.17
CA LEU A 289 -18.40 -27.71 6.40
C LEU A 289 -17.75 -27.06 7.61
N GLU A 290 -17.12 -25.91 7.37
CA GLU A 290 -16.61 -25.00 8.39
C GLU A 290 -17.39 -23.69 8.35
N ILE A 291 -17.83 -23.21 9.51
CA ILE A 291 -18.59 -21.97 9.71
C ILE A 291 -17.86 -21.14 10.76
N ALA A 292 -17.35 -19.97 10.40
CA ALA A 292 -16.81 -19.02 11.36
C ALA A 292 -17.81 -17.85 11.54
N ILE A 293 -18.26 -17.64 12.78
CA ILE A 293 -19.12 -16.52 13.15
C ILE A 293 -18.33 -15.66 14.11
N ALA A 294 -18.11 -14.41 13.74
CA ALA A 294 -17.38 -13.46 14.55
C ALA A 294 -18.22 -12.22 14.87
N MET A 295 -17.97 -11.65 16.01
CA MET A 295 -18.55 -10.39 16.47
C MET A 295 -17.47 -9.55 17.12
N ARG A 296 -17.44 -8.28 16.76
CA ARG A 296 -16.55 -7.29 17.36
C ARG A 296 -17.33 -6.03 17.70
N ILE A 297 -16.96 -5.39 18.80
CA ILE A 297 -17.47 -4.09 19.22
C ILE A 297 -16.28 -3.19 19.54
N ASP A 298 -16.25 -2.00 18.98
CA ASP A 298 -15.23 -0.99 19.18
C ASP A 298 -15.85 0.31 19.67
N LYS A 299 -15.21 0.92 20.66
CA LYS A 299 -15.39 2.34 20.98
C LYS A 299 -14.27 3.09 20.30
N ILE A 300 -14.63 4.05 19.45
CA ILE A 300 -13.73 4.86 18.64
C ILE A 300 -13.90 6.32 19.07
N THR A 301 -12.78 7.00 19.26
CA THR A 301 -12.72 8.45 19.44
C THR A 301 -11.63 8.99 18.50
N ALA A 302 -11.98 9.97 17.68
CA ALA A 302 -11.07 10.62 16.77
C ALA A 302 -11.33 12.12 16.75
N ASP A 303 -10.28 12.90 16.96
CA ASP A 303 -10.33 14.36 17.05
C ASP A 303 -9.27 14.99 16.18
N PHE A 304 -9.64 15.97 15.34
CA PHE A 304 -8.66 16.89 14.77
C PHE A 304 -8.23 17.92 15.80
N VAL A 305 -6.93 18.14 15.96
CA VAL A 305 -6.36 18.85 17.13
C VAL A 305 -5.97 20.30 16.88
N ASP A 306 -6.37 20.93 15.78
CA ASP A 306 -6.08 22.36 15.58
C ASP A 306 -6.84 23.23 16.59
N PRO A 307 -6.15 23.91 17.53
CA PRO A 307 -6.80 24.67 18.61
C PRO A 307 -7.45 25.98 18.13
N GLU A 308 -7.11 26.47 16.95
CA GLU A 308 -7.62 27.73 16.40
C GLU A 308 -8.76 27.53 15.41
N LYS A 309 -8.98 26.31 14.97
CA LYS A 309 -9.95 25.94 13.95
C LYS A 309 -10.91 24.88 14.48
N VAL A 310 -12.16 24.97 14.09
CA VAL A 310 -13.15 23.98 14.50
C VAL A 310 -12.90 22.70 13.74
N GLY A 311 -12.20 21.78 14.37
CA GLY A 311 -12.06 20.41 13.88
C GLY A 311 -13.34 19.62 14.13
N THR A 312 -13.38 18.44 13.54
CA THR A 312 -14.47 17.49 13.69
C THR A 312 -14.11 16.44 14.74
N GLU A 313 -15.09 15.99 15.49
CA GLU A 313 -14.96 14.94 16.50
C GLU A 313 -15.81 13.74 16.09
N ILE A 314 -15.19 12.55 16.04
CA ILE A 314 -15.88 11.27 15.90
C ILE A 314 -15.87 10.58 17.26
N ASP A 315 -17.04 10.30 17.83
CA ASP A 315 -17.19 9.58 19.10
C ASP A 315 -18.26 8.48 18.94
N GLU A 316 -17.88 7.33 18.41
CA GLU A 316 -18.80 6.28 18.01
C GLU A 316 -18.53 4.93 18.67
N VAL A 317 -19.56 4.09 18.67
CA VAL A 317 -19.47 2.66 19.00
C VAL A 317 -19.85 1.86 17.76
N PHE A 318 -18.87 1.18 17.18
CA PHE A 318 -19.08 0.38 15.99
C PHE A 318 -19.26 -1.10 16.31
N PHE A 319 -20.19 -1.74 15.60
CA PHE A 319 -20.45 -3.16 15.70
C PHE A 319 -20.14 -3.87 14.38
N ALA A 320 -19.15 -4.76 14.39
CA ALA A 320 -18.64 -5.47 13.22
C ALA A 320 -18.94 -6.98 13.29
N PRO A 321 -20.10 -7.44 12.82
CA PRO A 321 -20.38 -8.87 12.63
C PRO A 321 -19.64 -9.39 11.40
N ARG A 322 -19.25 -10.67 11.45
CA ARG A 322 -18.66 -11.39 10.33
C ARG A 322 -19.15 -12.83 10.26
N LEU A 323 -19.35 -13.34 9.04
CA LEU A 323 -19.68 -14.72 8.75
C LEU A 323 -18.79 -15.23 7.61
N ASP A 324 -18.08 -16.31 7.86
CA ASP A 324 -17.34 -17.04 6.84
C ASP A 324 -17.86 -18.48 6.78
N LEU A 325 -18.08 -18.96 5.56
CA LEU A 325 -18.49 -20.34 5.28
C LEU A 325 -17.46 -20.96 4.33
N ARG A 326 -17.02 -22.15 4.63
CA ARG A 326 -16.15 -22.95 3.78
C ARG A 326 -16.74 -24.34 3.61
N TYR A 327 -16.95 -24.76 2.37
CA TYR A 327 -17.51 -26.06 2.05
C TYR A 327 -16.59 -26.83 1.11
N PHE A 328 -16.16 -28.01 1.55
CA PHE A 328 -15.35 -28.95 0.79
C PHE A 328 -16.26 -29.87 -0.01
N HIS A 329 -16.45 -29.60 -1.31
CA HIS A 329 -17.28 -30.43 -2.18
C HIS A 329 -16.60 -31.76 -2.49
N THR A 330 -15.28 -31.72 -2.68
CA THR A 330 -14.36 -32.85 -2.85
C THR A 330 -13.01 -32.46 -2.27
N ASP A 331 -12.05 -33.39 -2.28
CA ASP A 331 -10.66 -33.09 -1.88
C ASP A 331 -10.02 -31.97 -2.73
N GLU A 332 -10.51 -31.77 -3.95
CA GLU A 332 -9.99 -30.79 -4.92
C GLU A 332 -10.85 -29.54 -5.05
N LEU A 333 -12.15 -29.60 -4.72
CA LEU A 333 -13.08 -28.48 -4.94
C LEU A 333 -13.62 -27.93 -3.63
N THR A 334 -13.34 -26.66 -3.39
CA THR A 334 -13.80 -25.92 -2.21
C THR A 334 -14.53 -24.65 -2.62
N SER A 335 -15.67 -24.36 -1.98
CA SER A 335 -16.31 -23.05 -2.06
C SER A 335 -16.15 -22.27 -0.75
N ARG A 336 -16.10 -20.96 -0.87
CA ARG A 336 -16.07 -20.04 0.28
C ARG A 336 -17.06 -18.91 0.06
N PHE A 337 -17.73 -18.53 1.14
CA PHE A 337 -18.54 -17.32 1.22
C PHE A 337 -18.09 -16.52 2.44
N SER A 338 -17.94 -15.24 2.29
CA SER A 338 -17.53 -14.33 3.37
C SER A 338 -18.38 -13.07 3.32
N THR A 339 -18.82 -12.58 4.46
CA THR A 339 -19.45 -11.26 4.59
C THR A 339 -19.11 -10.65 5.93
N GLY A 340 -18.91 -9.34 5.96
CA GLY A 340 -18.54 -8.63 7.19
C GLY A 340 -18.65 -7.13 7.04
N ARG A 341 -18.70 -6.45 8.18
CA ARG A 341 -18.63 -4.99 8.30
C ARG A 341 -17.26 -4.56 8.80
N GLY A 342 -16.79 -3.44 8.30
CA GLY A 342 -15.59 -2.74 8.76
C GLY A 342 -15.83 -1.24 8.79
N TYR A 343 -14.87 -0.50 9.32
CA TYR A 343 -14.92 0.95 9.37
C TYR A 343 -13.54 1.56 9.14
N ARG A 344 -13.52 2.85 8.86
CA ARG A 344 -12.30 3.67 8.87
C ARG A 344 -12.66 5.06 9.41
N ALA A 345 -11.82 5.61 10.27
CA ALA A 345 -11.86 7.03 10.56
C ALA A 345 -11.08 7.77 9.46
N PRO A 346 -11.72 8.66 8.70
CA PRO A 346 -11.07 9.39 7.61
C PRO A 346 -10.27 10.57 8.18
N LEU A 347 -9.02 10.32 8.60
CA LEU A 347 -8.21 11.27 9.36
C LEU A 347 -7.03 11.88 8.60
N SER A 348 -6.58 11.28 7.49
CA SER A 348 -5.42 11.76 6.73
C SER A 348 -5.77 12.00 5.27
N PHE A 349 -5.55 13.22 4.80
CA PHE A 349 -5.97 13.69 3.48
C PHE A 349 -4.89 14.43 2.70
N PHE A 350 -3.82 14.86 3.36
CA PHE A 350 -2.83 15.76 2.78
C PHE A 350 -2.10 15.17 1.57
N GLU A 351 -1.93 13.85 1.53
CA GLU A 351 -1.24 13.17 0.44
C GLU A 351 -2.18 12.74 -0.70
N THR A 352 -3.50 12.78 -0.48
CA THR A 352 -4.44 12.17 -1.43
C THR A 352 -4.99 13.13 -2.47
N ASP A 353 -4.82 14.44 -2.24
CA ASP A 353 -5.36 15.44 -3.16
C ASP A 353 -4.44 16.67 -3.25
N HIS A 354 -3.68 16.77 -4.32
CA HIS A 354 -2.86 17.94 -4.64
C HIS A 354 -3.70 19.23 -4.70
N GLY A 355 -5.00 19.12 -4.99
CA GLY A 355 -5.93 20.24 -5.00
C GLY A 355 -6.12 20.92 -3.63
N ILE A 356 -5.92 20.20 -2.53
CA ILE A 356 -5.96 20.80 -1.18
C ILE A 356 -4.74 21.68 -0.94
N LEU A 357 -3.55 21.20 -1.30
CA LEU A 357 -2.30 21.95 -1.14
C LEU A 357 -2.25 23.19 -2.03
N ASP A 358 -2.86 23.13 -3.20
CA ASP A 358 -2.94 24.24 -4.15
C ASP A 358 -4.03 25.26 -3.83
N ALA A 359 -4.85 25.02 -2.81
CA ALA A 359 -5.95 25.90 -2.49
C ALA A 359 -5.47 27.24 -1.89
N GLU A 360 -5.47 28.30 -2.69
CA GLU A 360 -5.09 29.66 -2.26
C GLU A 360 -5.90 30.17 -1.04
N LEU A 361 -7.10 29.63 -0.82
CA LEU A 361 -8.02 30.04 0.24
C LEU A 361 -7.99 29.10 1.45
N GLY A 362 -7.15 28.07 1.46
CA GLY A 362 -7.15 27.02 2.45
C GLY A 362 -8.31 26.04 2.24
N TYR A 363 -8.52 25.13 3.18
CA TYR A 363 -9.61 24.17 3.17
C TYR A 363 -10.29 24.07 4.53
N GLN A 364 -11.48 23.48 4.55
CA GLN A 364 -12.25 23.20 5.76
C GLN A 364 -12.52 21.71 5.87
N ILE A 365 -12.66 21.23 7.09
CA ILE A 365 -12.97 19.83 7.41
C ILE A 365 -14.36 19.79 8.04
N ASP A 366 -15.26 18.97 7.48
CA ASP A 366 -16.60 18.70 8.00
C ASP A 366 -16.85 17.18 7.96
N ILE A 367 -16.14 16.47 8.86
CA ILE A 367 -16.19 15.02 9.01
C ILE A 367 -16.63 14.72 10.43
N ASP A 368 -17.74 14.04 10.61
CA ASP A 368 -18.33 13.74 11.91
C ASP A 368 -18.68 12.26 12.12
N SER A 369 -18.40 11.42 11.13
CA SER A 369 -18.81 10.02 11.12
C SER A 369 -17.69 9.10 10.60
N LEU A 370 -17.74 7.84 11.02
CA LEU A 370 -16.89 6.81 10.44
C LEU A 370 -17.31 6.50 8.99
N GLU A 371 -16.37 6.23 8.13
CA GLU A 371 -16.65 5.49 6.90
C GLU A 371 -17.00 4.06 7.29
N GLU A 372 -18.15 3.58 6.89
CA GLU A 372 -18.63 2.25 7.19
C GLU A 372 -18.69 1.38 5.93
N SER A 373 -18.12 0.20 5.98
CA SER A 373 -18.10 -0.69 4.84
C SER A 373 -18.82 -2.01 5.15
N LEU A 374 -19.58 -2.50 4.16
CA LEU A 374 -20.17 -3.84 4.13
C LEU A 374 -19.67 -4.56 2.88
N SER A 375 -19.06 -5.73 3.07
CA SER A 375 -18.59 -6.56 1.96
C SER A 375 -19.24 -7.93 1.99
N ALA A 376 -19.42 -8.51 0.78
CA ALA A 376 -19.76 -9.91 0.60
C ALA A 376 -18.94 -10.48 -0.56
N SER A 377 -18.41 -11.69 -0.39
CA SER A 377 -17.63 -12.37 -1.42
C SER A 377 -17.99 -13.84 -1.51
N TYR A 378 -17.85 -14.40 -2.72
CA TYR A 378 -17.98 -15.82 -2.97
C TYR A 378 -16.83 -16.27 -3.86
N SER A 379 -16.20 -17.41 -3.54
CA SER A 379 -15.16 -17.99 -4.37
C SER A 379 -15.30 -19.50 -4.50
N LEU A 380 -14.85 -19.99 -5.65
CA LEU A 380 -14.66 -21.40 -5.95
C LEU A 380 -13.18 -21.65 -6.21
N ASN A 381 -12.63 -22.65 -5.54
CA ASN A 381 -11.25 -23.06 -5.68
C ASN A 381 -11.21 -24.54 -6.06
N TYR A 382 -10.65 -24.82 -7.22
CA TYR A 382 -10.33 -26.17 -7.67
C TYR A 382 -8.81 -26.31 -7.70
N ASP A 383 -8.28 -27.32 -7.03
CA ASP A 383 -6.84 -27.56 -6.93
C ASP A 383 -6.53 -29.04 -7.10
N SER A 384 -5.80 -29.36 -8.18
CA SER A 384 -5.29 -30.69 -8.48
C SER A 384 -3.78 -30.63 -8.79
N GLU A 385 -3.12 -31.77 -8.93
CA GLU A 385 -1.67 -31.82 -9.25
C GLU A 385 -1.30 -31.06 -10.53
N VAL A 386 -2.23 -30.88 -11.46
CA VAL A 386 -1.98 -30.34 -12.81
C VAL A 386 -2.67 -28.99 -13.01
N LEU A 387 -3.82 -28.77 -12.40
CA LEU A 387 -4.67 -27.60 -12.66
C LEU A 387 -5.17 -27.00 -11.36
N ALA A 388 -4.90 -25.71 -11.16
CA ALA A 388 -5.48 -24.90 -10.11
C ALA A 388 -6.36 -23.82 -10.73
N ILE A 389 -7.59 -23.65 -10.25
CA ILE A 389 -8.51 -22.60 -10.69
C ILE A 389 -9.09 -21.92 -9.45
N THR A 390 -9.01 -20.61 -9.41
CA THR A 390 -9.76 -19.79 -8.46
C THR A 390 -10.65 -18.84 -9.26
N ALA A 391 -11.94 -18.80 -8.93
CA ALA A 391 -12.87 -17.81 -9.46
C ALA A 391 -13.60 -17.14 -8.31
N SER A 392 -13.65 -15.82 -8.30
CA SER A 392 -14.34 -15.09 -7.23
C SER A 392 -15.14 -13.90 -7.75
N ILE A 393 -16.14 -13.54 -6.96
CA ILE A 393 -16.89 -12.29 -7.04
C ILE A 393 -16.94 -11.68 -5.64
N ALA A 394 -16.71 -10.38 -5.56
CA ALA A 394 -16.89 -9.63 -4.33
C ALA A 394 -17.63 -8.32 -4.62
N HIS A 395 -18.46 -7.90 -3.67
CA HIS A 395 -19.15 -6.62 -3.70
C HIS A 395 -18.93 -5.93 -2.36
N SER A 396 -18.53 -4.66 -2.43
CA SER A 396 -18.32 -3.82 -1.24
C SER A 396 -19.05 -2.50 -1.41
N THR A 397 -19.70 -2.05 -0.34
CA THR A 397 -20.30 -0.72 -0.23
C THR A 397 -19.61 0.04 0.88
N VAL A 398 -19.46 1.35 0.72
CA VAL A 398 -18.92 2.26 1.74
C VAL A 398 -19.91 3.40 1.91
N ASP A 399 -20.44 3.56 3.12
CA ASP A 399 -21.25 4.70 3.53
C ASP A 399 -20.33 5.78 4.13
N ASN A 400 -20.73 7.06 4.03
CA ASN A 400 -19.99 8.23 4.55
C ASN A 400 -18.56 8.35 3.97
N LEU A 401 -18.34 7.94 2.72
CA LEU A 401 -17.02 8.07 2.09
C LEU A 401 -16.58 9.53 2.07
N ALA A 402 -15.36 9.80 2.57
CA ALA A 402 -14.80 11.14 2.54
C ALA A 402 -14.60 11.63 1.10
N SER A 403 -14.94 12.87 0.85
CA SER A 403 -14.89 13.51 -0.46
C SER A 403 -14.50 14.98 -0.33
N LEU A 404 -13.74 15.47 -1.28
CA LEU A 404 -13.43 16.89 -1.40
C LEU A 404 -14.47 17.56 -2.31
N GLU A 405 -15.14 18.59 -1.81
CA GLU A 405 -16.14 19.36 -2.53
C GLU A 405 -15.75 20.84 -2.59
N GLU A 406 -16.31 21.57 -3.54
CA GLU A 406 -16.21 23.03 -3.57
C GLU A 406 -17.14 23.61 -2.50
N GLY A 407 -16.57 24.13 -1.42
CA GLY A 407 -17.29 24.78 -0.34
C GLY A 407 -17.83 26.16 -0.70
N SER A 408 -18.42 26.86 0.26
CA SER A 408 -18.87 28.23 0.08
C SER A 408 -17.68 29.16 -0.17
N ASP A 409 -17.84 30.09 -1.10
CA ASP A 409 -16.83 31.09 -1.46
C ASP A 409 -15.56 30.54 -2.14
N GLY A 410 -15.62 29.29 -2.69
CA GLY A 410 -14.52 28.66 -3.39
C GLY A 410 -13.46 28.01 -2.48
N VAL A 411 -13.70 27.94 -1.18
CA VAL A 411 -12.83 27.23 -0.24
C VAL A 411 -13.11 25.73 -0.33
N PRO A 412 -12.14 24.88 -0.62
CA PRO A 412 -12.33 23.43 -0.59
C PRO A 412 -12.87 22.93 0.76
N LEU A 413 -13.82 22.02 0.70
CA LEU A 413 -14.46 21.42 1.88
C LEU A 413 -14.29 19.90 1.83
N LEU A 414 -13.54 19.38 2.79
CA LEU A 414 -13.47 17.97 3.02
C LEU A 414 -14.69 17.53 3.82
N THR A 415 -15.57 16.76 3.21
CA THR A 415 -16.84 16.33 3.74
C THR A 415 -17.08 14.84 3.49
N GLN A 416 -18.27 14.37 3.74
CA GLN A 416 -18.65 12.97 3.52
C GLN A 416 -19.82 12.90 2.53
N LEU A 417 -19.74 11.95 1.59
CA LEU A 417 -20.77 11.75 0.57
C LEU A 417 -22.13 11.40 1.20
N GLU A 418 -23.19 12.04 0.73
CA GLU A 418 -24.55 11.61 1.02
C GLU A 418 -24.87 10.33 0.22
N GLY A 419 -24.97 9.19 0.89
CA GLY A 419 -25.25 7.90 0.27
C GLY A 419 -24.07 6.94 0.36
N ASN A 420 -24.09 5.90 -0.48
CA ASN A 420 -23.05 4.90 -0.51
C ASN A 420 -22.30 4.91 -1.85
N ALA A 421 -21.02 4.60 -1.77
CA ALA A 421 -20.20 4.25 -2.92
C ALA A 421 -20.01 2.73 -2.96
N SER A 422 -19.93 2.13 -4.14
CA SER A 422 -19.80 0.68 -4.27
C SER A 422 -18.85 0.23 -5.37
N VAL A 423 -18.24 -0.94 -5.16
CA VAL A 423 -17.42 -1.62 -6.15
C VAL A 423 -17.76 -3.10 -6.20
N THR A 424 -17.86 -3.64 -7.42
CA THR A 424 -17.98 -5.08 -7.65
C THR A 424 -16.73 -5.57 -8.37
N THR A 425 -16.10 -6.61 -7.82
CA THR A 425 -14.90 -7.22 -8.42
C THR A 425 -15.20 -8.63 -8.89
N PHE A 426 -14.65 -8.97 -10.06
CA PHE A 426 -14.66 -10.32 -10.61
C PHE A 426 -13.22 -10.71 -10.89
N ASP A 427 -12.79 -11.86 -10.41
CA ASP A 427 -11.46 -12.37 -10.70
C ASP A 427 -11.48 -13.87 -11.01
N VAL A 428 -10.59 -14.27 -11.92
CA VAL A 428 -10.33 -15.67 -12.28
C VAL A 428 -8.82 -15.85 -12.40
N ALA A 429 -8.28 -16.81 -11.67
CA ALA A 429 -6.88 -17.22 -11.78
C ALA A 429 -6.83 -18.71 -12.17
N VAL A 430 -5.98 -19.04 -13.14
CA VAL A 430 -5.76 -20.40 -13.63
C VAL A 430 -4.28 -20.70 -13.64
N GLY A 431 -3.85 -21.69 -12.87
CA GLY A 431 -2.51 -22.26 -12.90
C GLY A 431 -2.53 -23.64 -13.57
N TYR A 432 -1.70 -23.86 -14.58
CA TYR A 432 -1.65 -25.10 -15.32
C TYR A 432 -0.21 -25.61 -15.52
N ASN A 433 0.07 -26.78 -14.97
CA ASN A 433 1.33 -27.49 -15.18
C ASN A 433 1.29 -28.25 -16.50
N ILE A 434 1.73 -27.61 -17.60
CA ILE A 434 1.74 -28.24 -18.93
C ILE A 434 2.67 -29.46 -18.93
N THR A 435 3.80 -29.36 -18.26
CA THR A 435 4.74 -30.45 -18.00
C THR A 435 5.33 -30.27 -16.61
N GLU A 436 6.09 -31.25 -16.11
CA GLU A 436 6.83 -31.15 -14.85
C GLU A 436 7.80 -29.94 -14.78
N ASN A 437 8.15 -29.39 -15.94
CA ASN A 437 9.11 -28.29 -16.07
C ASN A 437 8.50 -26.97 -16.55
N PHE A 438 7.21 -26.96 -16.94
CA PHE A 438 6.60 -25.78 -17.53
C PHE A 438 5.22 -25.51 -16.98
N THR A 439 5.08 -24.35 -16.33
CA THR A 439 3.84 -23.86 -15.72
C THR A 439 3.38 -22.58 -16.41
N VAL A 440 2.08 -22.45 -16.59
CA VAL A 440 1.40 -21.26 -17.09
C VAL A 440 0.40 -20.79 -16.04
N ASN A 441 0.45 -19.51 -15.68
CA ASN A 441 -0.56 -18.85 -14.84
C ASN A 441 -1.24 -17.76 -15.66
N ILE A 442 -2.56 -17.68 -15.57
CA ILE A 442 -3.40 -16.66 -16.22
C ILE A 442 -4.28 -16.04 -15.15
N GLY A 443 -4.29 -14.71 -15.10
CA GLY A 443 -5.18 -13.93 -14.25
C GLY A 443 -6.08 -13.03 -15.10
N LEU A 444 -7.34 -12.89 -14.71
CA LEU A 444 -8.30 -11.96 -15.29
C LEU A 444 -9.02 -11.25 -14.15
N GLU A 445 -9.05 -9.92 -14.16
CA GLU A 445 -9.70 -9.12 -13.15
C GLU A 445 -10.52 -8.00 -13.78
N LYS A 446 -11.69 -7.74 -13.20
CA LYS A 446 -12.56 -6.63 -13.56
C LYS A 446 -13.12 -5.98 -12.31
N PHE A 447 -13.05 -4.65 -12.28
CA PHE A 447 -13.58 -3.80 -11.23
C PHE A 447 -14.68 -2.93 -11.84
N ASP A 448 -15.86 -2.98 -11.25
CA ASP A 448 -17.02 -2.18 -11.64
C ASP A 448 -17.33 -1.20 -10.50
N TYR A 449 -16.91 0.06 -10.68
CA TYR A 449 -17.08 1.15 -9.73
C TYR A 449 -18.36 1.90 -10.06
N ASP A 450 -19.16 2.25 -9.06
CA ASP A 450 -20.30 3.14 -9.27
C ASP A 450 -19.86 4.62 -9.43
N ASP A 451 -20.80 5.49 -9.81
CA ASP A 451 -20.52 6.89 -10.09
C ASP A 451 -20.01 7.64 -8.83
N ALA A 452 -20.48 7.25 -7.63
CA ALA A 452 -20.04 7.86 -6.39
C ALA A 452 -18.58 7.55 -6.10
N PHE A 453 -18.16 6.29 -6.33
CA PHE A 453 -16.76 5.91 -6.19
C PHE A 453 -15.88 6.57 -7.24
N LYS A 454 -16.33 6.65 -8.51
CA LYS A 454 -15.58 7.29 -9.59
C LYS A 454 -15.34 8.78 -9.30
N SER A 455 -16.30 9.47 -8.71
CA SER A 455 -16.17 10.89 -8.37
C SER A 455 -15.22 11.18 -7.19
N SER A 456 -14.84 10.17 -6.42
CA SER A 456 -13.94 10.30 -5.26
C SER A 456 -12.47 9.99 -5.57
N TYR A 457 -12.12 9.60 -6.80
CA TYR A 457 -10.75 9.33 -7.20
C TYR A 457 -10.11 10.53 -7.90
N ALA A 458 -8.94 10.93 -7.42
CA ALA A 458 -8.10 11.93 -8.11
C ALA A 458 -7.46 11.35 -9.38
N ILE A 459 -7.11 10.05 -9.37
CA ILE A 459 -6.51 9.33 -10.50
C ILE A 459 -7.40 8.14 -10.86
N ALA A 460 -7.71 7.97 -12.16
CA ALA A 460 -8.53 6.88 -12.65
C ALA A 460 -7.92 5.49 -12.33
N PRO A 461 -8.57 4.66 -11.50
CA PRO A 461 -8.05 3.36 -11.11
C PRO A 461 -8.11 2.34 -12.27
N VAL A 462 -7.53 1.17 -12.04
CA VAL A 462 -7.63 0.05 -12.99
C VAL A 462 -9.04 -0.54 -12.94
N GLU A 463 -9.72 -0.60 -14.10
CA GLU A 463 -11.02 -1.26 -14.23
C GLU A 463 -10.90 -2.70 -14.78
N GLU A 464 -9.94 -2.95 -15.67
CA GLU A 464 -9.72 -4.26 -16.28
C GLU A 464 -8.22 -4.59 -16.30
N ARG A 465 -7.87 -5.82 -15.90
CA ARG A 465 -6.50 -6.32 -15.95
C ARG A 465 -6.47 -7.78 -16.35
N ALA A 466 -5.50 -8.15 -17.20
CA ALA A 466 -5.18 -9.53 -17.50
C ALA A 466 -3.69 -9.80 -17.28
N SER A 467 -3.34 -10.95 -16.77
CA SER A 467 -1.95 -11.37 -16.58
C SER A 467 -1.68 -12.73 -17.19
N LEU A 468 -0.47 -12.90 -17.71
CA LEU A 468 0.08 -14.15 -18.19
C LEU A 468 1.46 -14.35 -17.62
N GLU A 469 1.68 -15.43 -16.88
CA GLU A 469 2.98 -15.82 -16.38
C GLU A 469 3.38 -17.18 -16.95
N LEU A 470 4.60 -17.28 -17.42
CA LEU A 470 5.21 -18.50 -17.93
C LEU A 470 6.44 -18.82 -17.09
N GLN A 471 6.48 -19.99 -16.50
CA GLN A 471 7.62 -20.47 -15.73
C GLN A 471 8.17 -21.75 -16.34
N TYR A 472 9.47 -21.73 -16.64
CA TYR A 472 10.21 -22.92 -17.04
C TYR A 472 11.31 -23.21 -16.02
N GLU A 473 11.30 -24.42 -15.47
CA GLU A 473 12.32 -24.87 -14.51
C GLU A 473 12.83 -26.25 -14.91
N LYS A 474 14.14 -26.32 -15.16
CA LYS A 474 14.82 -27.59 -15.45
C LYS A 474 16.25 -27.56 -14.96
N ASP A 475 16.63 -28.58 -14.19
CA ASP A 475 17.96 -28.71 -13.59
C ASP A 475 18.34 -27.44 -12.80
N ASN A 476 19.35 -26.72 -13.26
CA ASN A 476 19.84 -25.50 -12.63
C ASN A 476 19.26 -24.20 -13.24
N LEU A 477 18.41 -24.29 -14.25
CA LEU A 477 17.89 -23.16 -15.00
C LEU A 477 16.43 -22.89 -14.63
N LYS A 478 16.12 -21.62 -14.28
CA LYS A 478 14.75 -21.12 -14.18
C LYS A 478 14.59 -19.92 -15.11
N VAL A 479 13.49 -19.87 -15.84
CA VAL A 479 13.10 -18.75 -16.70
C VAL A 479 11.69 -18.35 -16.34
N PHE A 480 11.50 -17.07 -16.11
CA PHE A 480 10.19 -16.45 -15.85
C PHE A 480 9.93 -15.42 -16.94
N TRP A 481 8.71 -15.45 -17.45
CA TRP A 481 8.15 -14.42 -18.31
C TRP A 481 6.83 -14.00 -17.70
N SER A 482 6.59 -12.71 -17.59
CA SER A 482 5.32 -12.16 -17.17
C SER A 482 4.86 -11.09 -18.16
N THR A 483 3.56 -11.02 -18.39
CA THR A 483 2.91 -9.95 -19.15
C THR A 483 1.66 -9.55 -18.41
N VAL A 484 1.51 -8.25 -18.17
CA VAL A 484 0.30 -7.66 -17.60
C VAL A 484 -0.29 -6.70 -18.61
N TRP A 485 -1.55 -6.91 -18.96
CA TRP A 485 -2.35 -6.02 -19.79
C TRP A 485 -3.33 -5.24 -18.92
N PHE A 486 -3.46 -3.95 -19.20
CA PHE A 486 -4.41 -3.04 -18.59
C PHE A 486 -5.40 -2.56 -19.63
N GLY A 487 -6.69 -2.56 -19.26
CA GLY A 487 -7.79 -2.11 -20.12
C GLY A 487 -7.77 -0.61 -20.38
N GLU A 488 -8.55 -0.20 -21.35
CA GLU A 488 -8.83 1.20 -21.65
C GLU A 488 -9.57 1.86 -20.48
N LYS A 489 -9.25 3.12 -20.18
CA LYS A 489 -9.91 3.92 -19.14
C LYS A 489 -10.62 5.10 -19.77
N ASN A 490 -11.89 5.29 -19.44
CA ASN A 490 -12.61 6.51 -19.78
C ASN A 490 -12.37 7.57 -18.69
N LEU A 491 -11.39 8.45 -18.89
CA LEU A 491 -10.95 9.41 -17.89
C LEU A 491 -12.05 10.42 -17.51
N SER A 492 -13.00 10.71 -18.43
CA SER A 492 -14.12 11.61 -18.11
C SER A 492 -15.06 11.08 -17.04
N ASP A 493 -15.09 9.75 -16.80
CA ASP A 493 -15.90 9.14 -15.73
C ASP A 493 -15.33 9.45 -14.34
N TYR A 494 -14.07 9.93 -14.29
CA TYR A 494 -13.32 10.26 -13.06
C TYR A 494 -13.08 11.77 -12.91
N GLY A 495 -13.91 12.59 -13.54
CA GLY A 495 -13.81 14.04 -13.41
C GLY A 495 -12.77 14.72 -14.29
N TYR A 496 -12.03 13.96 -15.12
CA TYR A 496 -11.07 14.59 -16.04
C TYR A 496 -11.79 15.37 -17.13
N GLU A 497 -11.37 16.62 -17.31
CA GLU A 497 -11.80 17.49 -18.38
C GLU A 497 -10.68 17.62 -19.41
N GLY A 498 -11.00 17.68 -20.68
CA GLY A 498 -10.01 17.90 -21.73
C GLY A 498 -9.45 19.31 -21.69
N TYR A 499 -8.29 19.51 -21.07
CA TYR A 499 -7.62 20.81 -21.04
C TYR A 499 -6.83 21.08 -22.31
N ASN A 500 -6.79 22.34 -22.71
CA ASN A 500 -5.81 22.83 -23.66
C ASN A 500 -4.58 23.32 -22.91
N LYS A 501 -3.38 23.08 -23.45
CA LYS A 501 -2.19 23.77 -22.94
C LYS A 501 -2.35 25.26 -23.03
N LEU A 502 -1.87 25.99 -22.02
CA LEU A 502 -2.04 27.45 -21.94
C LEU A 502 -1.58 28.20 -23.20
N ASN A 503 -0.47 27.79 -23.78
CA ASN A 503 0.14 28.46 -24.94
C ASN A 503 0.06 27.62 -26.22
N ASP A 504 -0.53 26.45 -26.18
CA ASP A 504 -0.72 25.58 -27.34
C ASP A 504 -2.15 25.03 -27.37
N THR A 505 -3.03 25.75 -28.03
CA THR A 505 -4.44 25.38 -28.18
C THR A 505 -4.66 24.17 -29.09
N SER A 506 -3.61 23.65 -29.73
CA SER A 506 -3.67 22.46 -30.57
C SER A 506 -3.55 21.16 -29.75
N THR A 507 -2.99 21.24 -28.55
CA THR A 507 -2.80 20.07 -27.66
C THR A 507 -3.93 20.01 -26.64
N VAL A 508 -4.72 18.95 -26.71
CA VAL A 508 -5.84 18.66 -25.80
C VAL A 508 -5.56 17.35 -25.12
N LYS A 509 -5.76 17.26 -23.81
CA LYS A 509 -5.71 15.99 -23.09
C LYS A 509 -6.68 15.01 -23.73
N THR A 510 -6.26 13.76 -23.93
CA THR A 510 -7.19 12.70 -24.26
C THR A 510 -8.07 12.38 -23.04
N LEU A 511 -9.35 12.09 -23.30
CA LEU A 511 -10.28 11.63 -22.26
C LEU A 511 -10.38 10.10 -22.22
N VAL A 512 -9.54 9.43 -23.02
CA VAL A 512 -9.48 7.96 -23.07
C VAL A 512 -8.04 7.54 -22.88
N GLY A 513 -7.72 6.99 -21.72
CA GLY A 513 -6.46 6.30 -21.47
C GLY A 513 -6.45 4.98 -22.23
N LYS A 514 -5.52 4.84 -23.18
CA LYS A 514 -5.43 3.63 -24.02
C LYS A 514 -5.06 2.41 -23.20
N SER A 515 -5.52 1.24 -23.65
CA SER A 515 -5.01 -0.02 -23.11
C SER A 515 -3.53 -0.21 -23.47
N PHE A 516 -2.76 -0.76 -22.54
CA PHE A 516 -1.34 -1.04 -22.72
C PHE A 516 -0.95 -2.36 -22.05
N SER A 517 0.26 -2.84 -22.32
CA SER A 517 0.79 -4.04 -21.65
C SER A 517 2.28 -3.93 -21.40
N THR A 518 2.71 -4.31 -20.21
CA THR A 518 4.13 -4.45 -19.87
C THR A 518 4.51 -5.92 -19.80
N SER A 519 5.76 -6.23 -20.15
CA SER A 519 6.27 -7.61 -20.11
C SER A 519 7.65 -7.64 -19.50
N ASP A 520 7.88 -8.63 -18.64
CA ASP A 520 9.14 -8.83 -17.93
C ASP A 520 9.71 -10.22 -18.20
N ILE A 521 11.04 -10.33 -18.22
CA ILE A 521 11.74 -11.60 -18.28
C ILE A 521 12.82 -11.67 -17.22
N LYS A 522 12.92 -12.80 -16.54
CA LYS A 522 14.00 -13.10 -15.60
C LYS A 522 14.55 -14.49 -15.84
N VAL A 523 15.88 -14.59 -15.92
CA VAL A 523 16.59 -15.85 -16.05
C VAL A 523 17.45 -16.04 -14.82
N GLN A 524 17.39 -17.22 -14.20
CA GLN A 524 18.18 -17.59 -13.03
C GLN A 524 18.93 -18.88 -13.30
N TYR A 525 20.18 -18.95 -12.85
CA TYR A 525 21.00 -20.15 -12.98
C TYR A 525 21.72 -20.46 -11.67
N GLN A 526 21.50 -21.69 -11.17
CA GLN A 526 22.18 -22.20 -9.97
C GLN A 526 23.58 -22.68 -10.34
N LEU A 527 24.63 -21.91 -10.01
CA LEU A 527 26.02 -22.26 -10.28
C LEU A 527 26.50 -23.45 -9.44
N ASN A 528 26.11 -23.46 -8.17
CA ASN A 528 26.39 -24.52 -7.20
C ASN A 528 25.38 -24.41 -6.03
N GLN A 529 25.47 -25.29 -5.04
CA GLN A 529 24.53 -25.33 -3.90
C GLN A 529 24.45 -24.01 -3.09
N HIS A 530 25.43 -23.11 -3.21
CA HIS A 530 25.53 -21.87 -2.46
C HIS A 530 25.38 -20.61 -3.30
N THR A 531 25.45 -20.72 -4.64
CA THR A 531 25.56 -19.55 -5.51
C THR A 531 24.57 -19.63 -6.66
N LYS A 532 23.75 -18.60 -6.77
CA LYS A 532 22.81 -18.40 -7.88
C LYS A 532 23.13 -17.05 -8.55
N ILE A 533 23.14 -17.01 -9.88
CA ILE A 533 23.19 -15.79 -10.68
C ILE A 533 21.87 -15.58 -11.39
N TYR A 534 21.55 -14.33 -11.64
CA TYR A 534 20.35 -13.99 -12.40
C TYR A 534 20.53 -12.71 -13.21
N ALA A 535 19.71 -12.58 -14.25
CA ALA A 535 19.56 -11.35 -15.00
C ALA A 535 18.10 -11.21 -15.42
N GLY A 536 17.65 -9.98 -15.57
CA GLY A 536 16.28 -9.69 -15.98
C GLY A 536 16.19 -8.40 -16.79
N VAL A 537 15.06 -8.27 -17.45
CA VAL A 537 14.63 -7.06 -18.16
C VAL A 537 13.18 -6.83 -17.77
N SER A 538 12.90 -5.72 -17.14
CA SER A 538 11.54 -5.21 -16.90
C SER A 538 11.12 -4.38 -18.08
N ASN A 539 9.83 -4.37 -18.38
CA ASN A 539 9.24 -3.68 -19.54
C ASN A 539 10.04 -3.93 -20.84
N VAL A 540 10.15 -5.21 -21.23
CA VAL A 540 10.96 -5.68 -22.39
C VAL A 540 10.68 -4.88 -23.67
N PHE A 541 9.43 -4.45 -23.86
CA PHE A 541 8.97 -3.77 -25.06
C PHE A 541 9.04 -2.24 -24.96
N GLU A 542 9.46 -1.70 -23.80
CA GLU A 542 9.62 -0.25 -23.57
C GLU A 542 8.28 0.50 -23.73
N GLU A 543 7.21 -0.08 -23.25
CA GLU A 543 5.87 0.51 -23.33
C GLU A 543 5.72 1.60 -22.27
N THR A 544 5.57 2.85 -22.69
CA THR A 544 5.32 3.99 -21.80
C THR A 544 4.12 4.80 -22.25
N GLN A 545 3.56 5.61 -21.38
CA GLN A 545 2.48 6.53 -21.72
C GLN A 545 2.94 7.54 -22.78
N ILE A 546 4.20 7.97 -22.71
CA ILE A 546 4.82 8.91 -23.67
C ILE A 546 4.84 8.31 -25.07
N ASP A 547 5.25 7.05 -25.23
CA ASP A 547 5.28 6.35 -26.52
C ASP A 547 3.89 6.22 -27.14
N SER A 548 2.85 6.19 -26.31
CA SER A 548 1.46 6.23 -26.74
C SER A 548 1.01 7.61 -27.25
N GLY A 549 1.87 8.63 -27.10
CA GLY A 549 1.65 9.99 -27.62
C GLY A 549 1.07 10.97 -26.61
N ASP A 550 1.00 10.59 -25.33
CA ASP A 550 0.42 11.42 -24.28
C ASP A 550 1.43 11.58 -23.13
N THR A 551 2.01 12.79 -23.00
CA THR A 551 2.90 13.05 -21.84
C THR A 551 2.12 12.93 -20.53
N PRO A 552 2.67 12.29 -19.48
CA PRO A 552 2.07 12.26 -18.15
C PRO A 552 2.07 13.63 -17.48
N LEU A 553 3.03 14.50 -17.82
CA LEU A 553 3.11 15.87 -17.33
C LEU A 553 2.44 16.84 -18.31
N PHE A 554 1.37 17.46 -17.88
CA PHE A 554 0.53 18.30 -18.71
C PHE A 554 0.43 19.72 -18.12
N TYR A 555 0.40 20.74 -18.98
CA TYR A 555 0.06 22.07 -18.52
C TYR A 555 -1.46 22.23 -18.44
N ASP A 556 -1.94 22.67 -17.28
CA ASP A 556 -3.33 23.03 -17.08
C ASP A 556 -3.69 24.37 -17.77
N ALA A 557 -4.94 24.81 -17.61
CA ALA A 557 -5.42 26.07 -18.16
C ALA A 557 -4.74 27.31 -17.54
N ASN A 558 -4.17 27.17 -16.34
CA ASN A 558 -3.49 28.24 -15.61
C ASN A 558 -1.98 28.23 -15.86
N GLY A 559 -1.46 27.21 -16.52
CA GLY A 559 -0.07 27.06 -16.88
C GLY A 559 0.77 26.23 -15.90
N GLY A 560 0.15 25.69 -14.84
CA GLY A 560 0.76 24.71 -13.94
C GLY A 560 0.87 23.34 -14.58
N TYR A 561 1.78 22.50 -14.11
CA TYR A 561 1.81 21.08 -14.45
C TYR A 561 0.63 20.36 -13.78
N ASP A 562 0.07 19.40 -14.50
CA ASP A 562 -0.95 18.49 -13.98
C ASP A 562 -0.37 17.08 -13.96
N VAL A 563 0.04 16.65 -12.78
CA VAL A 563 0.63 15.32 -12.55
C VAL A 563 -0.44 14.22 -12.38
N ALA A 564 -1.70 14.58 -12.22
CA ALA A 564 -2.81 13.62 -12.08
C ALA A 564 -3.16 12.90 -13.40
N TYR A 565 -2.64 13.38 -14.55
CA TYR A 565 -2.90 12.80 -15.87
C TYR A 565 -2.04 11.57 -16.17
N ILE A 566 -2.00 10.64 -15.22
CA ILE A 566 -1.23 9.39 -15.33
C ILE A 566 -2.20 8.23 -15.49
N TYR A 567 -2.16 7.54 -16.65
CA TYR A 567 -2.98 6.37 -16.91
C TYR A 567 -2.20 5.15 -17.44
N GLY A 568 -0.95 5.33 -17.85
CA GLY A 568 -0.08 4.33 -18.46
C GLY A 568 1.18 4.05 -17.63
N SER A 569 2.10 3.28 -18.19
CA SER A 569 3.41 3.03 -17.59
C SER A 569 4.28 4.28 -17.67
N LEU A 570 4.97 4.61 -16.59
CA LEU A 570 5.96 5.69 -16.52
C LEU A 570 7.39 5.17 -16.71
N HIS A 571 7.67 3.94 -16.26
CA HIS A 571 8.98 3.31 -16.37
C HIS A 571 9.18 2.68 -17.74
N GLY A 572 10.33 2.98 -18.36
CA GLY A 572 10.77 2.35 -19.58
C GLY A 572 11.38 0.97 -19.38
N ARG A 573 12.26 0.58 -20.30
CA ARG A 573 12.97 -0.70 -20.21
C ARG A 573 14.09 -0.63 -19.20
N GLU A 574 14.04 -1.48 -18.19
CA GLU A 574 15.09 -1.61 -17.18
C GLU A 574 15.77 -2.97 -17.27
N MET A 575 17.11 -2.96 -17.20
CA MET A 575 17.92 -4.16 -17.21
C MET A 575 18.64 -4.30 -15.89
N TYR A 576 18.71 -5.53 -15.36
CA TYR A 576 19.46 -5.80 -14.14
C TYR A 576 20.11 -7.17 -14.16
N ALA A 577 21.17 -7.31 -13.38
CA ALA A 577 21.81 -8.60 -13.11
C ALA A 577 22.26 -8.67 -11.65
N GLY A 578 22.25 -9.87 -11.10
CA GLY A 578 22.60 -10.07 -9.70
C GLY A 578 23.15 -11.44 -9.39
N ILE A 579 23.60 -11.56 -8.13
CA ILE A 579 24.16 -12.77 -7.56
C ILE A 579 23.64 -12.97 -6.15
N GLU A 580 23.17 -14.16 -5.86
CA GLU A 580 22.73 -14.57 -4.53
C GLU A 580 23.67 -15.64 -3.97
N PHE A 581 24.05 -15.45 -2.71
CA PHE A 581 24.82 -16.43 -1.93
C PHE A 581 23.97 -16.93 -0.77
N LYS A 582 24.00 -18.25 -0.54
CA LYS A 582 23.33 -18.91 0.60
C LYS A 582 24.30 -19.85 1.30
N LEU A 583 24.44 -19.69 2.62
CA LEU A 583 25.32 -20.52 3.50
C LEU A 583 24.49 -21.40 4.42
#